data_1ea6297eb8e4d3758f66ea0e37c89e25
#
_entry.id   1ea6297eb8e4d3758f66ea0e37c89e25
#
_cell.length_a   1.000
_cell.length_b   1.000
_cell.length_c   1.000
_cell.angle_alpha   90.00
_cell.angle_beta   90.00
_cell.angle_gamma   90.00
#
_symmetry.space_group_name_H-M   'P 1'
#
loop_
_entity.id
_entity.type
_entity.pdbx_description
1 polymer ?
#
loop_
_entity_poly.entity_id
_entity_poly.type
_entity_poly.pdbx_seq_one_letter_code
_entity_poly.pdbx_strand_id
1 'polypeptide(L)'
;DEDILAVLQRWYFKHNTVRKNVLPEGVTSVQSDTLGVVRTRTGSVVITRPTRKAPAVFHLCCRWLRQNCPAIYKIPFPFTSISVNYGYAARKHRDGYIAGPSVLKTFGEFTGSHLLYWPDDDGQADVWALPESRARCFDAKWEMLLFDGLRCHCVAPCGAPTKRAVWS
;
A
#
# COMPACT_ATOMS: atom_id res chain seq x y z
N ASP A 1 7.38 -15.32 1.86
CA ASP A 1 7.48 -14.17 0.90
C ASP A 1 7.48 -14.66 -0.56
N GLU A 2 8.15 -15.77 -0.86
CA GLU A 2 8.31 -16.28 -2.23
C GLU A 2 6.98 -16.58 -2.91
N ASP A 3 6.05 -17.26 -2.23
CA ASP A 3 4.73 -17.58 -2.78
C ASP A 3 3.93 -16.31 -3.12
N ILE A 4 3.99 -15.29 -2.25
CA ILE A 4 3.33 -14.00 -2.49
C ILE A 4 3.96 -13.34 -3.71
N LEU A 5 5.28 -13.26 -3.77
CA LEU A 5 5.98 -12.64 -4.90
C LEU A 5 5.67 -13.35 -6.21
N ALA A 6 5.68 -14.71 -6.22
CA ALA A 6 5.38 -15.48 -7.41
C ALA A 6 3.96 -15.25 -7.95
N VAL A 7 2.99 -15.09 -7.06
CA VAL A 7 1.60 -14.77 -7.43
C VAL A 7 1.51 -13.33 -7.94
N LEU A 8 2.12 -12.38 -7.24
CA LEU A 8 2.09 -10.97 -7.62
C LEU A 8 2.77 -10.73 -8.98
N GLN A 9 3.86 -11.42 -9.29
CA GLN A 9 4.53 -11.35 -10.59
C GLN A 9 3.66 -11.81 -11.78
N ARG A 10 2.62 -12.58 -11.51
CA ARG A 10 1.62 -13.05 -12.50
C ARG A 10 0.33 -12.26 -12.45
N TRP A 11 0.22 -11.29 -11.53
CA TRP A 11 -0.98 -10.48 -11.39
C TRP A 11 -1.11 -9.51 -12.54
N TYR A 12 -2.24 -9.56 -13.23
CA TYR A 12 -2.56 -8.62 -14.30
C TYR A 12 -3.31 -7.41 -13.74
N PHE A 13 -2.64 -6.28 -13.68
CA PHE A 13 -3.24 -5.02 -13.28
C PHE A 13 -4.04 -4.38 -14.42
N LYS A 14 -5.15 -3.77 -14.05
CA LYS A 14 -5.74 -2.74 -14.88
C LYS A 14 -5.12 -1.39 -14.55
N HIS A 15 -5.00 -0.53 -15.58
CA HIS A 15 -4.64 0.86 -15.36
C HIS A 15 -5.67 1.53 -14.44
N ASN A 16 -5.23 1.98 -13.27
CA ASN A 16 -6.08 2.65 -12.29
C ASN A 16 -5.91 4.17 -12.42
N THR A 17 -6.93 4.84 -12.92
CA THR A 17 -6.97 6.31 -13.11
C THR A 17 -7.72 7.02 -11.98
N VAL A 18 -8.30 6.26 -11.04
CA VAL A 18 -9.18 6.80 -10.00
C VAL A 18 -8.40 7.33 -8.80
N ARG A 19 -7.21 6.79 -8.54
CA ARG A 19 -6.36 7.16 -7.39
C ARG A 19 -5.59 8.47 -7.60
N LYS A 20 -6.28 9.54 -7.96
CA LYS A 20 -5.69 10.84 -8.32
C LYS A 20 -4.84 11.48 -7.22
N ASN A 21 -5.16 11.20 -5.96
CA ASN A 21 -4.45 11.73 -4.78
C ASN A 21 -3.03 11.17 -4.61
N VAL A 22 -2.75 10.01 -5.17
CA VAL A 22 -1.45 9.31 -5.03
C VAL A 22 -0.64 9.25 -6.33
N LEU A 23 -1.21 9.71 -7.46
CA LEU A 23 -0.52 9.69 -8.75
C LEU A 23 0.77 10.52 -8.69
N PRO A 24 1.92 9.98 -9.11
CA PRO A 24 3.12 10.78 -9.33
C PRO A 24 2.87 11.89 -10.34
N GLU A 25 3.68 12.95 -10.30
CA GLU A 25 3.59 14.04 -11.27
C GLU A 25 3.80 13.52 -12.69
N GLY A 26 2.96 13.98 -13.63
CA GLY A 26 3.01 13.55 -15.03
C GLY A 26 2.47 12.16 -15.32
N VAL A 27 2.05 11.39 -14.30
CA VAL A 27 1.50 10.04 -14.45
C VAL A 27 -0.03 10.09 -14.46
N THR A 28 -0.65 9.46 -15.47
CA THR A 28 -2.11 9.46 -15.65
C THR A 28 -2.81 8.26 -15.04
N SER A 29 -2.07 7.18 -14.79
CA SER A 29 -2.60 5.95 -14.19
C SER A 29 -1.50 5.20 -13.45
N VAL A 30 -1.89 4.37 -12.49
CA VAL A 30 -1.01 3.46 -11.76
C VAL A 30 -1.50 2.03 -11.87
N GLN A 31 -0.60 1.09 -11.65
CA GLN A 31 -0.94 -0.32 -11.54
C GLN A 31 -1.27 -0.63 -10.07
N SER A 32 -2.56 -0.61 -9.78
CA SER A 32 -3.06 -0.78 -8.41
C SER A 32 -4.43 -1.46 -8.42
N ASP A 33 -4.57 -2.50 -7.64
CA ASP A 33 -5.84 -3.18 -7.37
C ASP A 33 -6.10 -3.23 -5.87
N THR A 34 -7.37 -3.41 -5.50
CA THR A 34 -7.77 -3.61 -4.11
C THR A 34 -8.50 -4.95 -3.97
N LEU A 35 -7.99 -5.80 -3.10
CA LEU A 35 -8.60 -7.06 -2.68
C LEU A 35 -9.39 -6.85 -1.38
N GLY A 36 -10.42 -7.67 -1.13
CA GLY A 36 -11.24 -7.63 0.08
C GLY A 36 -12.53 -6.86 -0.11
N VAL A 37 -12.89 -6.10 0.92
CA VAL A 37 -14.16 -5.39 1.04
C VAL A 37 -13.91 -3.89 1.06
N VAL A 38 -14.69 -3.14 0.30
CA VAL A 38 -14.61 -1.67 0.24
C VAL A 38 -15.99 -1.04 0.40
N ARG A 39 -16.00 0.19 0.91
CA ARG A 39 -17.20 1.02 0.95
C ARG A 39 -17.34 1.81 -0.34
N THR A 40 -18.50 1.75 -0.98
CA THR A 40 -18.83 2.54 -2.16
C THR A 40 -19.12 4.00 -1.79
N ARG A 41 -19.19 4.87 -2.79
CA ARG A 41 -19.61 6.28 -2.59
C ARG A 41 -21.02 6.41 -2.04
N THR A 42 -21.90 5.42 -2.32
CA THR A 42 -23.26 5.37 -1.79
C THR A 42 -23.36 4.77 -0.37
N GLY A 43 -22.21 4.42 0.22
CA GLY A 43 -22.14 3.86 1.58
C GLY A 43 -22.27 2.34 1.66
N SER A 44 -22.62 1.66 0.57
CA SER A 44 -22.74 0.19 0.54
C SER A 44 -21.35 -0.46 0.70
N VAL A 45 -21.33 -1.61 1.36
CA VAL A 45 -20.13 -2.43 1.53
C VAL A 45 -20.15 -3.55 0.49
N VAL A 46 -19.09 -3.67 -0.31
CA VAL A 46 -19.04 -4.64 -1.40
C VAL A 46 -17.70 -5.35 -1.46
N ILE A 47 -17.74 -6.62 -1.88
CA ILE A 47 -16.52 -7.37 -2.24
C ILE A 47 -15.99 -6.83 -3.58
N THR A 48 -14.71 -6.53 -3.64
CA THR A 48 -14.09 -5.98 -4.85
C THR A 48 -14.12 -6.99 -6.01
N ARG A 49 -14.10 -6.46 -7.24
CA ARG A 49 -14.04 -7.31 -8.43
C ARG A 49 -12.76 -8.18 -8.51
N PRO A 50 -11.55 -7.65 -8.17
CA PRO A 50 -10.34 -8.46 -8.12
C PRO A 50 -10.48 -9.65 -7.16
N THR A 51 -11.05 -9.46 -5.98
CA THR A 51 -11.28 -10.56 -5.01
C THR A 51 -12.20 -11.63 -5.57
N ARG A 52 -13.31 -11.24 -6.22
CA ARG A 52 -14.24 -12.21 -6.84
C ARG A 52 -13.58 -12.99 -7.96
N LYS A 53 -12.64 -12.40 -8.69
CA LYS A 53 -11.92 -13.05 -9.78
C LYS A 53 -10.82 -14.00 -9.31
N ALA A 54 -10.17 -13.67 -8.22
CA ALA A 54 -9.04 -14.41 -7.70
C ALA A 54 -9.13 -14.58 -6.16
N PRO A 55 -10.16 -15.28 -5.67
CA PRO A 55 -10.34 -15.47 -4.22
C PRO A 55 -9.18 -16.22 -3.58
N ALA A 56 -8.55 -17.14 -4.30
CA ALA A 56 -7.38 -17.87 -3.80
C ALA A 56 -6.19 -16.94 -3.49
N VAL A 57 -5.99 -15.89 -4.30
CA VAL A 57 -4.94 -14.90 -4.04
C VAL A 57 -5.25 -14.09 -2.79
N PHE A 58 -6.49 -13.66 -2.61
CA PHE A 58 -6.90 -12.97 -1.40
C PHE A 58 -6.68 -13.84 -0.15
N HIS A 59 -7.07 -15.13 -0.20
CA HIS A 59 -6.83 -16.07 0.89
C HIS A 59 -5.35 -16.31 1.16
N LEU A 60 -4.52 -16.38 0.12
CA LEU A 60 -3.07 -16.48 0.27
C LEU A 60 -2.50 -15.27 1.01
N CYS A 61 -2.87 -14.06 0.61
CA CYS A 61 -2.44 -12.82 1.27
C CYS A 61 -2.90 -12.76 2.73
N CYS A 62 -4.15 -13.15 3.02
CA CYS A 62 -4.67 -13.21 4.40
C CYS A 62 -3.90 -14.21 5.26
N ARG A 63 -3.59 -15.39 4.71
CA ARG A 63 -2.79 -16.42 5.40
C ARG A 63 -1.38 -15.92 5.66
N TRP A 64 -0.74 -15.34 4.64
CA TRP A 64 0.60 -14.79 4.76
C TRP A 64 0.66 -13.71 5.84
N LEU A 65 -0.28 -12.76 5.86
CA LEU A 65 -0.34 -11.72 6.88
C LEU A 65 -0.48 -12.30 8.28
N ARG A 66 -1.36 -13.28 8.48
CA ARG A 66 -1.51 -13.96 9.79
C ARG A 66 -0.25 -14.65 10.27
N GLN A 67 0.53 -15.22 9.36
CA GLN A 67 1.76 -15.95 9.67
C GLN A 67 2.96 -15.02 9.92
N ASN A 68 2.97 -13.84 9.31
CA ASN A 68 4.12 -12.93 9.31
C ASN A 68 3.88 -11.64 10.10
N CYS A 69 2.63 -11.35 10.50
CA CYS A 69 2.34 -10.17 11.30
C CYS A 69 3.04 -10.29 12.66
N PRO A 70 3.92 -9.35 13.03
CA PRO A 70 4.58 -9.36 14.33
C PRO A 70 3.59 -9.42 15.49
N ALA A 71 3.87 -10.22 16.52
CA ALA A 71 2.99 -10.40 17.69
C ALA A 71 2.66 -9.08 18.40
N ILE A 72 3.58 -8.09 18.32
CA ILE A 72 3.39 -6.74 18.87
C ILE A 72 2.16 -6.01 18.27
N TYR A 73 1.69 -6.40 17.08
CA TYR A 73 0.56 -5.75 16.41
C TYR A 73 -0.79 -6.36 16.80
N LYS A 74 -0.87 -7.14 17.86
CA LYS A 74 -2.09 -7.84 18.32
C LYS A 74 -2.73 -8.67 17.20
N ILE A 75 -2.49 -9.94 17.21
CA ILE A 75 -3.04 -10.87 16.23
C ILE A 75 -4.41 -11.39 16.71
N PRO A 76 -5.41 -11.47 15.80
CA PRO A 76 -5.34 -11.14 14.38
C PRO A 76 -5.41 -9.61 14.13
N PHE A 77 -4.52 -9.10 13.26
CA PHE A 77 -4.62 -7.71 12.78
C PHE A 77 -5.91 -7.54 11.97
N PRO A 78 -6.87 -6.71 12.43
CA PRO A 78 -8.13 -6.55 11.72
C PRO A 78 -7.94 -5.65 10.50
N PHE A 79 -8.40 -6.09 9.34
CA PHE A 79 -8.41 -5.31 8.10
C PHE A 79 -9.61 -5.70 7.24
N THR A 80 -10.01 -4.83 6.33
CA THR A 80 -11.11 -5.05 5.39
C THR A 80 -10.62 -5.23 3.96
N SER A 81 -9.49 -4.64 3.61
CA SER A 81 -8.95 -4.66 2.26
C SER A 81 -7.42 -4.70 2.24
N ILE A 82 -6.89 -5.19 1.13
CA ILE A 82 -5.47 -5.22 0.82
C ILE A 82 -5.30 -4.48 -0.49
N SER A 83 -4.52 -3.40 -0.49
CA SER A 83 -4.08 -2.72 -1.71
C SER A 83 -2.86 -3.43 -2.26
N VAL A 84 -2.91 -3.82 -3.52
CA VAL A 84 -1.79 -4.41 -4.25
C VAL A 84 -1.33 -3.41 -5.29
N ASN A 85 -0.09 -2.96 -5.19
CA ASN A 85 0.47 -1.91 -6.02
C ASN A 85 1.73 -2.40 -6.72
N TYR A 86 1.98 -1.92 -7.93
CA TYR A 86 3.15 -2.29 -8.71
C TYR A 86 3.94 -1.06 -9.14
N GLY A 87 5.16 -0.94 -8.62
CA GLY A 87 6.22 -0.10 -9.16
C GLY A 87 5.93 1.39 -9.28
N TYR A 88 5.14 2.01 -8.40
CA TYR A 88 4.94 3.44 -8.46
C TYR A 88 5.26 4.16 -7.15
N ALA A 89 5.81 5.37 -7.27
CA ALA A 89 6.03 6.28 -6.17
C ALA A 89 4.74 7.04 -5.87
N ALA A 90 4.11 6.78 -4.73
CA ALA A 90 2.97 7.56 -4.29
C ALA A 90 3.45 8.93 -3.80
N ARG A 91 2.89 10.04 -4.35
CA ARG A 91 3.20 11.40 -3.87
C ARG A 91 2.69 11.61 -2.45
N LYS A 92 3.12 12.70 -1.80
CA LYS A 92 2.65 13.10 -0.46
C LYS A 92 1.12 13.14 -0.40
N HIS A 93 0.54 12.41 0.53
CA HIS A 93 -0.91 12.37 0.75
C HIS A 93 -1.25 11.89 2.15
N ARG A 94 -2.50 11.99 2.52
CA ARG A 94 -3.14 11.29 3.62
C ARG A 94 -4.20 10.38 3.03
N ASP A 95 -4.34 9.19 3.60
CA ASP A 95 -5.46 8.32 3.23
C ASP A 95 -6.77 8.89 3.75
N GLY A 96 -7.83 8.72 2.98
CA GLY A 96 -9.18 9.05 3.40
C GLY A 96 -9.98 7.80 3.73
N TYR A 97 -10.93 7.94 4.66
CA TYR A 97 -11.93 6.89 4.95
C TYR A 97 -11.35 5.57 5.48
N ILE A 98 -10.21 5.62 6.15
CA ILE A 98 -9.64 4.47 6.86
C ILE A 98 -10.00 4.54 8.35
N ALA A 99 -10.07 3.38 8.99
CA ALA A 99 -10.24 3.25 10.44
C ALA A 99 -9.13 2.36 10.99
N GLY A 100 -8.32 2.93 11.89
CA GLY A 100 -7.16 2.25 12.46
C GLY A 100 -5.91 2.27 11.58
N PRO A 101 -4.86 1.59 12.01
CA PRO A 101 -3.56 1.62 11.34
C PRO A 101 -3.55 0.82 10.03
N SER A 102 -2.61 1.16 9.17
CA SER A 102 -2.27 0.43 7.96
C SER A 102 -0.99 -0.38 8.14
N VAL A 103 -0.91 -1.50 7.45
CA VAL A 103 0.30 -2.33 7.38
C VAL A 103 0.84 -2.29 5.95
N LEU A 104 2.14 -2.07 5.83
CA LEU A 104 2.86 -2.05 4.56
C LEU A 104 3.96 -3.10 4.54
N LYS A 105 4.07 -3.83 3.44
CA LYS A 105 5.19 -4.71 3.11
C LYS A 105 5.47 -4.63 1.62
N THR A 106 6.73 -4.58 1.24
CA THR A 106 7.15 -4.60 -0.17
C THR A 106 7.90 -5.90 -0.49
N PHE A 107 7.75 -6.37 -1.74
CA PHE A 107 8.31 -7.62 -2.22
C PHE A 107 9.07 -7.39 -3.54
N GLY A 108 10.16 -8.12 -3.76
CA GLY A 108 10.91 -8.12 -5.01
C GLY A 108 12.34 -7.60 -4.89
N GLU A 109 13.02 -7.57 -6.03
CA GLU A 109 14.40 -7.08 -6.16
C GLU A 109 14.39 -5.64 -6.67
N PHE A 110 14.70 -4.69 -5.80
CA PHE A 110 14.68 -3.25 -6.10
C PHE A 110 15.53 -2.47 -5.11
N THR A 111 15.79 -1.21 -5.44
CA THR A 111 16.38 -0.19 -4.56
C THR A 111 15.42 0.99 -4.44
N GLY A 112 15.49 1.74 -3.35
CA GLY A 112 14.53 2.82 -3.08
C GLY A 112 13.17 2.31 -2.61
N SER A 113 12.09 2.96 -2.99
CA SER A 113 10.70 2.61 -2.58
C SER A 113 10.47 2.66 -1.06
N HIS A 114 11.22 3.51 -0.36
CA HIS A 114 11.04 3.73 1.06
C HIS A 114 9.74 4.46 1.35
N LEU A 115 9.10 4.13 2.47
CA LEU A 115 8.02 4.93 3.02
C LEU A 115 8.61 6.15 3.74
N LEU A 116 8.29 7.34 3.27
CA LEU A 116 8.49 8.57 4.03
C LEU A 116 7.20 8.88 4.78
N TYR A 117 7.30 9.04 6.09
CA TYR A 117 6.15 9.18 6.98
C TYR A 117 6.37 10.32 7.96
N TRP A 118 5.37 11.17 8.13
CA TRP A 118 5.38 12.31 9.07
C TRP A 118 4.60 11.96 10.33
N PRO A 119 5.24 11.43 11.38
CA PRO A 119 4.55 10.96 12.59
C PRO A 119 3.91 12.08 13.40
N ASP A 120 4.38 13.32 13.25
CA ASP A 120 3.88 14.49 13.97
C ASP A 120 2.80 15.25 13.18
N ASP A 121 2.37 14.74 12.02
CA ASP A 121 1.31 15.34 11.23
C ASP A 121 -0.04 15.21 11.94
N ASP A 122 -0.64 16.35 12.27
CA ASP A 122 -1.95 16.46 12.94
C ASP A 122 -3.14 16.61 11.96
N GLY A 123 -2.86 16.60 10.66
CA GLY A 123 -3.87 16.73 9.62
C GLY A 123 -4.29 18.17 9.31
N GLN A 124 -3.77 19.19 9.99
CA GLN A 124 -4.21 20.59 9.80
C GLN A 124 -3.47 21.28 8.66
N ALA A 125 -2.16 21.06 8.55
CA ALA A 125 -1.37 21.69 7.49
C ALA A 125 -1.60 21.04 6.13
N ASP A 126 -1.39 21.79 5.05
CA ASP A 126 -1.28 21.23 3.70
C ASP A 126 -0.10 20.23 3.68
N VAL A 127 -0.29 19.07 3.04
CA VAL A 127 0.75 18.04 2.96
C VAL A 127 2.03 18.56 2.30
N TRP A 128 1.91 19.50 1.35
CA TRP A 128 3.05 20.10 0.68
C TRP A 128 3.83 21.10 1.54
N ALA A 129 3.19 21.65 2.58
CA ALA A 129 3.84 22.53 3.55
C ALA A 129 4.66 21.77 4.60
N LEU A 130 4.50 20.46 4.71
CA LEU A 130 5.23 19.65 5.67
C LEU A 130 6.70 19.50 5.24
N PRO A 131 7.69 19.92 6.08
CA PRO A 131 9.09 19.85 5.71
C PRO A 131 9.59 18.41 5.68
N GLU A 132 10.41 18.08 4.70
CA GLU A 132 10.97 16.72 4.55
C GLU A 132 11.87 16.32 5.71
N SER A 133 12.50 17.29 6.37
CA SER A 133 13.33 17.04 7.55
C SER A 133 12.57 16.44 8.74
N ARG A 134 11.25 16.50 8.75
CA ARG A 134 10.39 15.86 9.76
C ARG A 134 9.91 14.47 9.36
N ALA A 135 10.19 14.05 8.13
CA ALA A 135 9.84 12.72 7.68
C ALA A 135 10.76 11.68 8.31
N ARG A 136 10.18 10.57 8.71
CA ARG A 136 10.93 9.33 8.99
C ARG A 136 10.92 8.45 7.75
N CYS A 137 12.07 7.84 7.46
CA CYS A 137 12.25 6.96 6.32
C CYS A 137 12.27 5.51 6.80
N PHE A 138 11.44 4.66 6.18
CA PHE A 138 11.33 3.24 6.52
C PHE A 138 11.47 2.37 5.27
N ASP A 139 12.18 1.25 5.40
CA ASP A 139 12.34 0.25 4.35
C ASP A 139 11.39 -0.94 4.59
N ALA A 140 10.26 -0.94 3.89
CA ALA A 140 9.26 -2.00 3.95
C ALA A 140 9.70 -3.32 3.26
N LYS A 141 10.89 -3.35 2.64
CA LYS A 141 11.42 -4.56 2.01
C LYS A 141 11.84 -5.60 3.06
N TRP A 142 12.45 -5.14 4.14
CA TRP A 142 13.00 -6.04 5.15
C TRP A 142 12.02 -6.36 6.26
N GLU A 143 11.22 -5.38 6.67
CA GLU A 143 10.27 -5.52 7.76
C GLU A 143 8.87 -5.03 7.39
N MET A 144 7.88 -5.55 8.08
CA MET A 144 6.50 -5.11 7.98
C MET A 144 6.34 -3.84 8.80
N LEU A 145 5.80 -2.79 8.17
CA LEU A 145 5.61 -1.49 8.78
C LEU A 145 4.16 -1.30 9.20
N LEU A 146 3.96 -0.81 10.42
CA LEU A 146 2.67 -0.33 10.93
C LEU A 146 2.70 1.18 11.00
N PHE A 147 1.71 1.86 10.39
CA PHE A 147 1.62 3.32 10.40
C PHE A 147 0.17 3.80 10.37
N ASP A 148 -0.04 5.04 10.77
CA ASP A 148 -1.33 5.71 10.66
C ASP A 148 -1.45 6.39 9.29
N GLY A 149 -2.22 5.82 8.38
CA GLY A 149 -2.41 6.36 7.05
C GLY A 149 -3.17 7.70 7.01
N LEU A 150 -3.81 8.12 8.10
CA LEU A 150 -4.41 9.46 8.21
C LEU A 150 -3.34 10.57 8.33
N ARG A 151 -2.10 10.20 8.66
CA ARG A 151 -0.96 11.10 8.68
C ARG A 151 -0.27 11.13 7.32
N CYS A 152 0.39 12.23 7.02
CA CYS A 152 1.10 12.42 5.76
C CYS A 152 2.15 11.32 5.54
N HIS A 153 2.12 10.76 4.35
CA HIS A 153 3.11 9.79 3.90
C HIS A 153 3.27 9.84 2.38
N CYS A 154 4.37 9.29 1.90
CA CYS A 154 4.62 9.06 0.48
C CYS A 154 5.57 7.88 0.29
N VAL A 155 5.64 7.37 -0.93
CA VAL A 155 6.60 6.33 -1.31
C VAL A 155 7.64 6.95 -2.23
N ALA A 156 8.90 6.88 -1.83
CA ALA A 156 10.01 7.36 -2.64
C ALA A 156 10.11 6.58 -3.98
N PRO A 157 10.61 7.21 -5.05
CA PRO A 157 10.83 6.53 -6.30
C PRO A 157 11.64 5.25 -6.12
N CYS A 158 11.24 4.21 -6.84
CA CYS A 158 12.03 3.00 -6.99
C CYS A 158 13.17 3.29 -7.97
N GLY A 159 14.40 2.96 -7.61
CA GLY A 159 15.51 2.88 -8.57
C GLY A 159 15.21 1.83 -9.63
N ALA A 160 15.76 1.98 -10.84
CA ALA A 160 15.45 1.14 -11.98
C ALA A 160 15.35 -0.34 -11.58
N PRO A 161 14.19 -0.99 -11.75
CA PRO A 161 14.04 -2.37 -11.37
C PRO A 161 14.94 -3.20 -12.28
N THR A 162 15.86 -3.95 -11.72
CA THR A 162 16.42 -5.11 -12.39
C THR A 162 15.27 -6.08 -12.61
N LYS A 163 14.58 -5.99 -13.76
CA LYS A 163 13.55 -6.91 -14.31
C LYS A 163 12.54 -7.59 -13.34
N ARG A 164 12.44 -7.21 -12.07
CA ARG A 164 11.53 -7.79 -11.08
C ARG A 164 10.83 -6.70 -10.28
N ALA A 165 9.55 -6.85 -10.18
CA ALA A 165 8.57 -5.91 -9.69
C ALA A 165 8.68 -5.59 -8.20
N VAL A 166 8.39 -4.34 -7.83
CA VAL A 166 8.09 -3.91 -6.46
C VAL A 166 6.59 -4.05 -6.25
N TRP A 167 6.21 -4.75 -5.18
CA TRP A 167 4.83 -4.97 -4.77
C TRP A 167 4.63 -4.42 -3.36
N SER A 168 3.64 -3.60 -3.15
CA SER A 168 3.25 -3.05 -1.84
C SER A 168 1.77 -3.20 -1.60
#